data_524f8edd2f439d0934f031394e8b1043
#
_entry.id   524f8edd2f439d0934f031394e8b1043
#
_cell.length_a   1.000
_cell.length_b   1.000
_cell.length_c   1.000
_cell.angle_alpha   90.00
_cell.angle_beta   90.00
_cell.angle_gamma   90.00
#
_symmetry.space_group_name_H-M   'P 1'
#
loop_
_entity.id
_entity.type
_entity.pdbx_description
1 polymer ?
#
loop_
_entity_poly.entity_id
_entity_poly.type
_entity_poly.pdbx_seq_one_letter_code
_entity_poly.pdbx_strand_id
1 'polypeptide(L)'
;TLFTCPPANIMTRTPVKSLGDLKGMELRVGGTQADIIKRLGGIPVAMPQSDTPEAIQKGVVKGHVSSMEVLKDFNYAAYTPNATIANLWVVSFGVVMNKDKWAALPADVKKVFDELRREQALWTGRYVDEHVLEAVRWSKEKYNLQIFEFPADQQAQIPQLLAPMVDEYVKRVTAAGLPGDRIVKDVLALKAKHEQEHR
;
A
#
# COMPACT_ATOMS: atom_id res chain seq x y z
N THR A 1 6.25 -16.23 -7.32
CA THR A 1 5.98 -14.97 -8.03
C THR A 1 5.84 -13.81 -7.05
N LEU A 2 5.91 -12.57 -7.57
CA LEU A 2 5.72 -11.32 -6.82
C LEU A 2 4.59 -10.54 -7.47
N PHE A 3 3.83 -9.81 -6.65
CA PHE A 3 2.86 -8.81 -7.11
C PHE A 3 2.80 -7.64 -6.11
N THR A 4 2.21 -6.52 -6.50
CA THR A 4 2.03 -5.35 -5.63
C THR A 4 0.56 -4.98 -5.53
N CYS A 5 0.17 -4.41 -4.38
CA CYS A 5 -1.07 -3.64 -4.30
C CYS A 5 -0.91 -2.30 -5.02
N PRO A 6 -2.02 -1.68 -5.44
CA PRO A 6 -2.04 -0.29 -5.84
C PRO A 6 -1.55 0.65 -4.72
N PRO A 7 -1.23 1.91 -5.04
CA PRO A 7 -0.77 2.87 -4.04
C PRO A 7 -1.75 3.05 -2.88
N ALA A 8 -1.19 3.14 -1.67
CA ALA A 8 -1.96 3.35 -0.46
C ALA A 8 -2.43 4.81 -0.35
N ASN A 9 -3.70 4.96 -0.01
CA ASN A 9 -4.40 6.22 0.19
C ASN A 9 -5.02 6.27 1.58
N ILE A 10 -5.45 7.44 2.01
CA ILE A 10 -5.98 7.69 3.35
C ILE A 10 -7.51 7.65 3.28
N MET A 11 -8.15 6.74 4.00
CA MET A 11 -9.60 6.58 4.03
C MET A 11 -10.13 6.79 5.45
N THR A 12 -11.06 7.72 5.62
CA THR A 12 -11.44 8.25 6.93
C THR A 12 -12.95 8.45 7.07
N ARG A 13 -13.41 8.55 8.34
CA ARG A 13 -14.81 8.86 8.66
C ARG A 13 -15.16 10.30 8.33
N THR A 14 -14.23 11.22 8.53
CA THR A 14 -14.36 12.65 8.24
C THR A 14 -13.39 13.05 7.15
N PRO A 15 -13.71 14.03 6.30
CA PRO A 15 -12.81 14.46 5.23
C PRO A 15 -11.42 14.88 5.74
N VAL A 16 -10.38 14.46 5.03
CA VAL A 16 -9.00 14.91 5.20
C VAL A 16 -8.61 15.64 3.92
N LYS A 17 -8.45 16.95 3.98
CA LYS A 17 -8.20 17.81 2.81
C LYS A 17 -6.84 18.50 2.88
N SER A 18 -6.15 18.41 4.01
CA SER A 18 -4.84 19.00 4.24
C SER A 18 -3.98 18.08 5.11
N LEU A 19 -2.65 18.25 5.08
CA LEU A 19 -1.75 17.57 6.01
C LEU A 19 -2.05 17.96 7.47
N GLY A 20 -2.56 19.17 7.69
CA GLY A 20 -2.97 19.63 9.01
C GLY A 20 -4.11 18.80 9.61
N ASP A 21 -5.00 18.27 8.79
CA ASP A 21 -6.13 17.43 9.25
C ASP A 21 -5.67 16.06 9.78
N LEU A 22 -4.46 15.64 9.41
CA LEU A 22 -3.86 14.39 9.93
C LEU A 22 -3.32 14.53 11.35
N LYS A 23 -3.11 15.76 11.82
CA LYS A 23 -2.45 15.99 13.10
C LYS A 23 -3.24 15.37 14.26
N GLY A 24 -2.61 14.39 14.92
CA GLY A 24 -3.21 13.67 16.02
C GLY A 24 -4.32 12.67 15.66
N MET A 25 -4.56 12.43 14.36
CA MET A 25 -5.56 11.47 13.90
C MET A 25 -5.04 10.04 14.04
N GLU A 26 -5.76 9.19 14.75
CA GLU A 26 -5.48 7.76 14.84
C GLU A 26 -5.86 7.08 13.53
N LEU A 27 -4.86 6.58 12.82
CA LEU A 27 -5.03 5.87 11.56
C LEU A 27 -4.49 4.44 11.65
N ARG A 28 -5.31 3.50 11.26
CA ARG A 28 -4.88 2.10 11.13
C ARG A 28 -3.87 1.98 9.98
N VAL A 29 -2.76 1.30 10.26
CA VAL A 29 -1.73 0.96 9.26
C VAL A 29 -1.23 -0.48 9.46
N GLY A 30 -0.53 -1.03 8.47
CA GLY A 30 0.36 -2.17 8.67
C GLY A 30 1.58 -1.75 9.52
N GLY A 31 2.18 -2.70 10.23
CA GLY A 31 3.24 -2.38 11.20
C GLY A 31 4.47 -1.66 10.61
N THR A 32 4.83 -1.98 9.38
CA THR A 32 6.01 -1.41 8.70
C THR A 32 5.82 0.02 8.19
N GLN A 33 4.57 0.49 8.06
CA GLN A 33 4.23 1.81 7.51
C GLN A 33 3.94 2.87 8.60
N ALA A 34 4.07 2.49 9.88
CA ALA A 34 3.78 3.37 11.01
C ALA A 34 4.58 4.69 10.95
N ASP A 35 5.86 4.63 10.60
CA ASP A 35 6.72 5.81 10.57
C ASP A 35 6.32 6.82 9.47
N ILE A 36 5.73 6.36 8.37
CA ILE A 36 5.19 7.27 7.35
C ILE A 36 4.10 8.15 7.95
N ILE A 37 3.14 7.54 8.63
CA ILE A 37 2.01 8.27 9.23
C ILE A 37 2.46 9.23 10.34
N LYS A 38 3.45 8.83 11.16
CA LYS A 38 4.05 9.73 12.16
C LYS A 38 4.67 10.97 11.52
N ARG A 39 5.42 10.80 10.41
CA ARG A 39 6.06 11.92 9.71
C ARG A 39 5.05 12.85 9.05
N LEU A 40 3.86 12.35 8.71
CA LEU A 40 2.75 13.15 8.21
C LEU A 40 1.91 13.78 9.33
N GLY A 41 2.25 13.56 10.62
CA GLY A 41 1.59 14.16 11.77
C GLY A 41 0.47 13.33 12.38
N GLY A 42 0.14 12.16 11.81
CA GLY A 42 -0.86 11.25 12.33
C GLY A 42 -0.34 10.32 13.44
N ILE A 43 -1.25 9.64 14.09
CA ILE A 43 -0.98 8.61 15.12
C ILE A 43 -1.23 7.24 14.47
N PRO A 44 -0.18 6.46 14.14
CA PRO A 44 -0.37 5.13 13.58
C PRO A 44 -0.82 4.14 14.65
N VAL A 45 -1.83 3.36 14.33
CA VAL A 45 -2.29 2.22 15.12
C VAL A 45 -2.08 0.96 14.29
N ALA A 46 -1.07 0.18 14.67
CA ALA A 46 -0.71 -1.05 13.97
C ALA A 46 -1.66 -2.18 14.36
N MET A 47 -2.35 -2.75 13.37
CA MET A 47 -3.21 -3.91 13.58
C MET A 47 -3.42 -4.69 12.28
N PRO A 48 -3.80 -6.00 12.35
CA PRO A 48 -4.20 -6.76 11.17
C PRO A 48 -5.36 -6.12 10.43
N GLN A 49 -5.47 -6.43 9.14
CA GLN A 49 -6.57 -5.93 8.31
C GLN A 49 -7.94 -6.41 8.81
N SER A 50 -8.02 -7.64 9.33
CA SER A 50 -9.22 -8.24 9.91
C SER A 50 -9.83 -7.45 11.07
N ASP A 51 -9.01 -6.76 11.85
CA ASP A 51 -9.45 -6.08 13.08
C ASP A 51 -9.89 -4.63 12.82
N THR A 52 -9.61 -4.14 11.61
CA THR A 52 -9.86 -2.74 11.22
C THR A 52 -11.34 -2.34 11.30
N PRO A 53 -12.33 -3.14 10.82
CA PRO A 53 -13.74 -2.75 10.89
C PRO A 53 -14.22 -2.49 12.30
N GLU A 54 -13.87 -3.38 13.22
CA GLU A 54 -14.24 -3.24 14.62
C GLU A 54 -13.60 -2.03 15.27
N ALA A 55 -12.29 -1.81 14.99
CA ALA A 55 -11.56 -0.65 15.50
C ALA A 55 -12.15 0.67 15.03
N ILE A 56 -12.59 0.75 13.76
CA ILE A 56 -13.26 1.94 13.23
C ILE A 56 -14.63 2.12 13.88
N GLN A 57 -15.44 1.05 14.00
CA GLN A 57 -16.76 1.12 14.64
C GLN A 57 -16.68 1.61 16.08
N LYS A 58 -15.72 1.08 16.85
CA LYS A 58 -15.50 1.46 18.26
C LYS A 58 -14.82 2.84 18.39
N GLY A 59 -14.41 3.46 17.30
CA GLY A 59 -13.74 4.78 17.32
C GLY A 59 -12.28 4.74 17.80
N VAL A 60 -11.66 3.55 17.89
CA VAL A 60 -10.24 3.36 18.23
C VAL A 60 -9.36 4.01 17.18
N VAL A 61 -9.77 3.93 15.91
CA VAL A 61 -9.16 4.66 14.80
C VAL A 61 -10.21 5.48 14.04
N LYS A 62 -9.79 6.60 13.46
CA LYS A 62 -10.65 7.50 12.67
C LYS A 62 -10.68 7.12 11.19
N GLY A 63 -9.80 6.21 10.80
CA GLY A 63 -9.67 5.72 9.43
C GLY A 63 -8.55 4.71 9.30
N HIS A 64 -8.20 4.42 8.07
CA HIS A 64 -7.13 3.48 7.73
C HIS A 64 -6.37 3.99 6.50
N VAL A 65 -5.15 3.46 6.33
CA VAL A 65 -4.33 3.74 5.15
C VAL A 65 -4.05 2.42 4.46
N SER A 66 -4.51 2.30 3.22
CA SER A 66 -4.40 1.11 2.37
C SER A 66 -4.64 1.46 0.91
N SER A 67 -4.50 0.52 0.02
CA SER A 67 -5.02 0.60 -1.34
C SER A 67 -6.56 0.56 -1.35
N MET A 68 -7.19 1.11 -2.40
CA MET A 68 -8.63 1.43 -2.34
C MET A 68 -9.57 0.25 -2.62
N GLU A 69 -9.07 -0.90 -3.07
CA GLU A 69 -9.88 -2.12 -3.23
C GLU A 69 -10.50 -2.59 -1.92
N VAL A 70 -9.84 -2.34 -0.79
CA VAL A 70 -10.34 -2.73 0.53
C VAL A 70 -11.68 -2.06 0.89
N LEU A 71 -12.00 -0.92 0.26
CA LEU A 71 -13.28 -0.26 0.42
C LEU A 71 -14.45 -1.19 0.06
N LYS A 72 -14.27 -2.02 -0.99
CA LYS A 72 -15.23 -3.03 -1.41
C LYS A 72 -14.98 -4.37 -0.74
N ASP A 73 -13.76 -4.90 -0.80
CA ASP A 73 -13.43 -6.27 -0.40
C ASP A 73 -13.68 -6.53 1.08
N PHE A 74 -13.47 -5.53 1.93
CA PHE A 74 -13.74 -5.56 3.36
C PHE A 74 -14.94 -4.69 3.77
N ASN A 75 -15.68 -4.14 2.78
CA ASN A 75 -16.80 -3.23 3.01
C ASN A 75 -16.42 -2.00 3.87
N TYR A 76 -15.19 -1.51 3.74
CA TYR A 76 -14.73 -0.37 4.55
C TYR A 76 -15.40 0.95 4.13
N ALA A 77 -15.90 1.05 2.90
CA ALA A 77 -16.64 2.22 2.44
C ALA A 77 -17.85 2.56 3.34
N ALA A 78 -18.45 1.55 3.99
CA ALA A 78 -19.54 1.76 4.95
C ALA A 78 -19.12 2.57 6.19
N TYR A 79 -17.84 2.59 6.52
CA TYR A 79 -17.30 3.22 7.73
C TYR A 79 -16.41 4.43 7.43
N THR A 80 -15.78 4.45 6.27
CA THR A 80 -14.80 5.48 5.83
C THR A 80 -15.16 5.99 4.44
N PRO A 81 -16.25 6.78 4.31
CA PRO A 81 -16.74 7.26 3.03
C PRO A 81 -15.94 8.45 2.46
N ASN A 82 -14.79 8.76 3.01
CA ASN A 82 -13.92 9.83 2.52
C ASN A 82 -12.54 9.26 2.23
N ALA A 83 -12.05 9.42 1.00
CA ALA A 83 -10.73 8.98 0.57
C ALA A 83 -9.89 10.17 0.12
N THR A 84 -8.67 10.28 0.63
CA THR A 84 -7.70 11.29 0.19
C THR A 84 -6.59 10.60 -0.59
N ILE A 85 -6.43 10.99 -1.85
CA ILE A 85 -5.39 10.47 -2.72
C ILE A 85 -4.04 11.05 -2.29
N ALA A 86 -3.17 10.17 -1.82
CA ALA A 86 -1.85 10.53 -1.32
C ALA A 86 -0.73 9.65 -1.88
N ASN A 87 -1.06 8.47 -2.42
CA ASN A 87 -0.14 7.54 -3.07
C ASN A 87 1.13 7.29 -2.25
N LEU A 88 0.97 7.01 -0.96
CA LEU A 88 2.05 7.05 0.03
C LEU A 88 3.07 5.91 -0.12
N TRP A 89 2.63 4.71 -0.48
CA TRP A 89 3.48 3.52 -0.68
C TRP A 89 2.76 2.45 -1.48
N VAL A 90 3.50 1.47 -1.92
CA VAL A 90 2.98 0.19 -2.42
C VAL A 90 3.45 -0.95 -1.51
N VAL A 91 2.66 -2.00 -1.39
CA VAL A 91 3.04 -3.22 -0.67
C VAL A 91 3.31 -4.32 -1.69
N SER A 92 4.48 -4.94 -1.58
CA SER A 92 4.84 -6.09 -2.41
C SER A 92 4.56 -7.39 -1.65
N PHE A 93 3.96 -8.35 -2.34
CA PHE A 93 3.65 -9.67 -1.82
C PHE A 93 4.48 -10.74 -2.54
N GLY A 94 5.02 -11.66 -1.75
CA GLY A 94 5.67 -12.87 -2.26
C GLY A 94 4.73 -14.06 -2.16
N VAL A 95 4.45 -14.72 -3.28
CA VAL A 95 3.79 -16.03 -3.27
C VAL A 95 4.87 -17.09 -3.13
N VAL A 96 4.95 -17.70 -1.98
CA VAL A 96 6.01 -18.66 -1.60
C VAL A 96 5.41 -20.00 -1.22
N MET A 97 6.23 -21.04 -1.30
CA MET A 97 5.88 -22.39 -0.90
C MET A 97 6.97 -22.93 0.04
N ASN A 98 6.60 -23.78 0.98
CA ASN A 98 7.54 -24.49 1.82
C ASN A 98 8.49 -25.32 0.96
N LYS A 99 9.80 -25.28 1.28
CA LYS A 99 10.86 -25.89 0.48
C LYS A 99 10.69 -27.42 0.33
N ASP A 100 10.29 -28.10 1.39
CA ASP A 100 10.13 -29.56 1.34
C ASP A 100 8.89 -29.95 0.55
N LYS A 101 7.79 -29.14 0.65
CA LYS A 101 6.60 -29.33 -0.19
C LYS A 101 6.91 -29.10 -1.66
N TRP A 102 7.70 -28.08 -1.99
CA TRP A 102 8.17 -27.87 -3.35
C TRP A 102 9.02 -29.05 -3.84
N ALA A 103 9.96 -29.53 -3.02
CA ALA A 103 10.81 -30.67 -3.38
C ALA A 103 10.01 -31.95 -3.69
N ALA A 104 8.92 -32.18 -2.95
CA ALA A 104 8.04 -33.34 -3.10
C ALA A 104 7.09 -33.27 -4.32
N LEU A 105 6.97 -32.12 -4.99
CA LEU A 105 6.10 -32.00 -6.17
C LEU A 105 6.66 -32.82 -7.35
N PRO A 106 5.79 -33.45 -8.19
CA PRO A 106 6.18 -34.04 -9.46
C PRO A 106 6.83 -33.04 -10.41
N ALA A 107 7.69 -33.50 -11.30
CA ALA A 107 8.45 -32.62 -12.20
C ALA A 107 7.57 -31.83 -13.18
N ASP A 108 6.51 -32.43 -13.68
CA ASP A 108 5.52 -31.82 -14.58
C ASP A 108 4.74 -30.71 -13.85
N VAL A 109 4.39 -30.90 -12.59
CA VAL A 109 3.73 -29.85 -11.75
C VAL A 109 4.69 -28.69 -11.50
N LYS A 110 5.98 -28.96 -11.17
CA LYS A 110 6.99 -27.88 -11.01
C LYS A 110 7.13 -27.06 -12.28
N LYS A 111 7.14 -27.73 -13.45
CA LYS A 111 7.21 -27.05 -14.74
C LYS A 111 6.04 -26.08 -14.95
N VAL A 112 4.80 -26.48 -14.64
CA VAL A 112 3.62 -25.60 -14.72
C VAL A 112 3.78 -24.39 -13.81
N PHE A 113 4.26 -24.55 -12.56
CA PHE A 113 4.51 -23.41 -11.66
C PHE A 113 5.54 -22.43 -12.23
N ASP A 114 6.62 -22.94 -12.83
CA ASP A 114 7.68 -22.11 -13.41
C ASP A 114 7.18 -21.35 -14.65
N GLU A 115 6.39 -21.98 -15.51
CA GLU A 115 5.79 -21.36 -16.69
C GLU A 115 4.80 -20.27 -16.32
N LEU A 116 3.91 -20.54 -15.36
CA LEU A 116 2.88 -19.59 -14.91
C LEU A 116 3.45 -18.40 -14.13
N ARG A 117 4.65 -18.47 -13.59
CA ARG A 117 5.21 -17.47 -12.69
C ARG A 117 5.15 -16.05 -13.24
N ARG A 118 5.50 -15.87 -14.53
CA ARG A 118 5.49 -14.55 -15.19
C ARG A 118 4.07 -14.14 -15.63
N GLU A 119 3.35 -15.08 -16.21
CA GLU A 119 1.97 -14.85 -16.65
C GLU A 119 1.09 -14.44 -15.47
N GLN A 120 1.18 -15.14 -14.36
CA GLN A 120 0.45 -14.85 -13.14
C GLN A 120 0.78 -13.45 -12.59
N ALA A 121 2.04 -13.02 -12.62
CA ALA A 121 2.42 -11.70 -12.16
C ALA A 121 1.77 -10.59 -13.00
N LEU A 122 1.79 -10.75 -14.33
CA LEU A 122 1.17 -9.80 -15.27
C LEU A 122 -0.36 -9.80 -15.16
N TRP A 123 -0.97 -10.98 -15.05
CA TRP A 123 -2.41 -11.12 -14.87
C TRP A 123 -2.87 -10.46 -13.57
N THR A 124 -2.18 -10.75 -12.45
CA THR A 124 -2.51 -10.19 -11.14
C THR A 124 -2.40 -8.67 -11.16
N GLY A 125 -1.34 -8.10 -11.79
CA GLY A 125 -1.19 -6.65 -11.90
C GLY A 125 -2.38 -6.00 -12.61
N ARG A 126 -2.77 -6.53 -13.78
CA ARG A 126 -3.93 -6.01 -14.52
C ARG A 126 -5.24 -6.16 -13.74
N TYR A 127 -5.46 -7.33 -13.15
CA TYR A 127 -6.66 -7.59 -12.36
C TYR A 127 -6.79 -6.60 -11.19
N VAL A 128 -5.71 -6.35 -10.47
CA VAL A 128 -5.73 -5.45 -9.30
C VAL A 128 -5.98 -4.00 -9.73
N ASP A 129 -5.39 -3.55 -10.82
CA ASP A 129 -5.63 -2.20 -11.35
C ASP A 129 -7.10 -2.00 -11.76
N GLU A 130 -7.70 -2.97 -12.46
CA GLU A 130 -9.12 -2.93 -12.84
C GLU A 130 -10.05 -3.02 -11.63
N HIS A 131 -9.71 -3.88 -10.65
CA HIS A 131 -10.51 -4.10 -9.45
C HIS A 131 -10.57 -2.86 -8.55
N VAL A 132 -9.49 -2.09 -8.46
CA VAL A 132 -9.51 -0.80 -7.74
C VAL A 132 -10.51 0.17 -8.33
N LEU A 133 -10.56 0.28 -9.66
CA LEU A 133 -11.53 1.16 -10.34
C LEU A 133 -12.97 0.71 -10.07
N GLU A 134 -13.21 -0.60 -10.07
CA GLU A 134 -14.51 -1.18 -9.72
C GLU A 134 -14.88 -0.88 -8.25
N ALA A 135 -13.93 -1.09 -7.33
CA ALA A 135 -14.15 -0.86 -5.89
C ALA A 135 -14.50 0.61 -5.60
N VAL A 136 -13.80 1.54 -6.26
CA VAL A 136 -14.08 2.99 -6.14
C VAL A 136 -15.47 3.33 -6.66
N ARG A 137 -15.84 2.83 -7.85
CA ARG A 137 -17.17 3.04 -8.43
C ARG A 137 -18.27 2.51 -7.52
N TRP A 138 -18.15 1.25 -7.09
CA TRP A 138 -19.08 0.63 -6.16
C TRP A 138 -19.22 1.43 -4.86
N SER A 139 -18.12 1.92 -4.30
CA SER A 139 -18.12 2.71 -3.07
C SER A 139 -18.79 4.08 -3.25
N LYS A 140 -18.63 4.71 -4.42
CA LYS A 140 -19.35 5.95 -4.75
C LYS A 140 -20.85 5.72 -4.86
N GLU A 141 -21.27 4.66 -5.56
CA GLU A 141 -22.67 4.35 -5.79
C GLU A 141 -23.37 3.94 -4.50
N LYS A 142 -22.75 3.10 -3.68
CA LYS A 142 -23.41 2.50 -2.51
C LYS A 142 -23.27 3.34 -1.23
N TYR A 143 -22.15 4.02 -1.04
CA TYR A 143 -21.82 4.73 0.20
C TYR A 143 -21.48 6.21 -0.01
N ASN A 144 -21.70 6.75 -1.21
CA ASN A 144 -21.41 8.14 -1.54
C ASN A 144 -19.94 8.53 -1.23
N LEU A 145 -18.99 7.65 -1.58
CA LEU A 145 -17.57 7.90 -1.35
C LEU A 145 -17.14 9.24 -1.96
N GLN A 146 -16.58 10.09 -1.13
CA GLN A 146 -15.99 11.36 -1.54
C GLN A 146 -14.49 11.20 -1.71
N ILE A 147 -13.94 11.74 -2.80
CA ILE A 147 -12.50 11.69 -3.07
C ILE A 147 -11.92 13.10 -2.99
N PHE A 148 -10.84 13.25 -2.27
CA PHE A 148 -10.09 14.48 -2.04
C PHE A 148 -8.64 14.31 -2.49
N GLU A 149 -7.99 15.43 -2.73
CA GLU A 149 -6.55 15.53 -2.92
C GLU A 149 -6.01 16.62 -2.00
N PHE A 150 -4.76 16.48 -1.59
CA PHE A 150 -4.09 17.57 -0.88
C PHE A 150 -3.80 18.74 -1.84
N PRO A 151 -3.75 19.98 -1.36
CA PRO A 151 -3.22 21.11 -2.12
C PRO A 151 -1.84 20.80 -2.71
N ALA A 152 -1.55 21.30 -3.90
CA ALA A 152 -0.33 20.95 -4.64
C ALA A 152 0.96 21.24 -3.88
N ASP A 153 1.01 22.33 -3.10
CA ASP A 153 2.11 22.68 -2.22
C ASP A 153 2.32 21.65 -1.10
N GLN A 154 1.23 21.08 -0.56
CA GLN A 154 1.29 20.04 0.46
C GLN A 154 1.64 18.67 -0.12
N GLN A 155 1.14 18.35 -1.31
CA GLN A 155 1.58 17.15 -2.03
C GLN A 155 3.10 17.16 -2.25
N ALA A 156 3.67 18.31 -2.63
CA ALA A 156 5.11 18.48 -2.82
C ALA A 156 5.93 18.37 -1.51
N GLN A 157 5.32 18.56 -0.35
CA GLN A 157 5.98 18.38 0.96
C GLN A 157 6.13 16.89 1.35
N ILE A 158 5.22 16.01 0.93
CA ILE A 158 5.22 14.60 1.32
C ILE A 158 6.56 13.91 1.03
N PRO A 159 7.14 13.97 -0.18
CA PRO A 159 8.43 13.37 -0.44
C PRO A 159 9.55 13.92 0.46
N GLN A 160 9.51 15.21 0.79
CA GLN A 160 10.52 15.85 1.64
C GLN A 160 10.44 15.35 3.09
N LEU A 161 9.21 15.19 3.62
CA LEU A 161 8.96 14.64 4.96
C LEU A 161 9.41 13.17 5.08
N LEU A 162 9.34 12.42 3.97
CA LEU A 162 9.66 11.00 3.92
C LEU A 162 11.12 10.71 3.51
N ALA A 163 11.82 11.68 2.91
CA ALA A 163 13.19 11.50 2.41
C ALA A 163 14.17 10.88 3.44
N PRO A 164 14.16 11.26 4.74
CA PRO A 164 15.07 10.67 5.72
C PRO A 164 14.89 9.15 5.89
N MET A 165 13.75 8.59 5.54
CA MET A 165 13.50 7.13 5.64
C MET A 165 14.39 6.31 4.71
N VAL A 166 14.81 6.88 3.58
CA VAL A 166 15.72 6.21 2.65
C VAL A 166 17.09 6.02 3.29
N ASP A 167 17.64 7.07 3.93
CA ASP A 167 18.93 6.99 4.62
C ASP A 167 18.87 6.03 5.83
N GLU A 168 17.76 6.06 6.56
CA GLU A 168 17.51 5.14 7.68
C GLU A 168 17.44 3.68 7.19
N TYR A 169 16.79 3.44 6.06
CA TYR A 169 16.77 2.13 5.41
C TYR A 169 18.17 1.68 5.02
N VAL A 170 18.93 2.53 4.32
CA VAL A 170 20.30 2.23 3.89
C VAL A 170 21.16 1.87 5.09
N LYS A 171 21.17 2.70 6.15
CA LYS A 171 21.92 2.42 7.38
C LYS A 171 21.56 1.08 8.00
N ARG A 172 20.26 0.78 8.11
CA ARG A 172 19.75 -0.46 8.71
C ARG A 172 20.18 -1.70 7.93
N VAL A 173 20.02 -1.69 6.61
CA VAL A 173 20.34 -2.88 5.78
C VAL A 173 21.85 -3.06 5.60
N THR A 174 22.63 -1.97 5.59
CA THR A 174 24.10 -2.02 5.57
C THR A 174 24.63 -2.61 6.87
N ALA A 175 24.05 -2.23 8.03
CA ALA A 175 24.40 -2.84 9.30
C ALA A 175 24.09 -4.34 9.38
N ALA A 176 23.13 -4.82 8.58
CA ALA A 176 22.80 -6.23 8.40
C ALA A 176 23.66 -6.95 7.35
N GLY A 177 24.72 -6.31 6.81
CA GLY A 177 25.63 -6.88 5.83
C GLY A 177 25.13 -6.85 4.38
N LEU A 178 24.08 -6.08 4.08
CA LEU A 178 23.52 -5.96 2.74
C LEU A 178 23.99 -4.64 2.07
N PRO A 179 24.09 -4.58 0.73
CA PRO A 179 24.54 -3.39 0.01
C PRO A 179 23.43 -2.33 -0.12
N GLY A 180 23.11 -1.61 0.98
CA GLY A 180 21.97 -0.71 1.08
C GLY A 180 21.91 0.35 -0.02
N ASP A 181 23.00 1.08 -0.25
CA ASP A 181 23.09 2.12 -1.30
C ASP A 181 22.82 1.55 -2.69
N ARG A 182 23.41 0.39 -3.00
CA ARG A 182 23.21 -0.28 -4.28
C ARG A 182 21.75 -0.69 -4.46
N ILE A 183 21.12 -1.24 -3.44
CA ILE A 183 19.70 -1.66 -3.48
C ILE A 183 18.82 -0.45 -3.82
N VAL A 184 19.00 0.68 -3.14
CA VAL A 184 18.22 1.91 -3.40
C VAL A 184 18.47 2.42 -4.81
N LYS A 185 19.74 2.49 -5.24
CA LYS A 185 20.11 2.92 -6.59
C LYS A 185 19.46 2.06 -7.68
N ASP A 186 19.51 0.74 -7.52
CA ASP A 186 18.96 -0.21 -8.49
C ASP A 186 17.42 -0.08 -8.56
N VAL A 187 16.74 0.07 -7.42
CA VAL A 187 15.27 0.29 -7.37
C VAL A 187 14.88 1.57 -8.08
N LEU A 188 15.59 2.68 -7.83
CA LEU A 188 15.30 3.97 -8.49
C LEU A 188 15.56 3.92 -10.00
N ALA A 189 16.62 3.23 -10.43
CA ALA A 189 16.92 3.04 -11.85
C ALA A 189 15.86 2.20 -12.56
N LEU A 190 15.40 1.11 -11.94
CA LEU A 190 14.32 0.27 -12.46
C LEU A 190 13.01 1.03 -12.53
N LYS A 191 12.66 1.80 -11.51
CA LYS A 191 11.49 2.69 -11.51
C LYS A 191 11.52 3.64 -12.71
N ALA A 192 12.61 4.38 -12.87
CA ALA A 192 12.75 5.34 -13.98
C ALA A 192 12.63 4.68 -15.36
N LYS A 193 13.21 3.48 -15.53
CA LYS A 193 13.09 2.69 -16.75
C LYS A 193 11.63 2.32 -17.04
N HIS A 194 10.92 1.77 -16.07
CA HIS A 194 9.52 1.36 -16.25
C HIS A 194 8.58 2.53 -16.49
N GLU A 195 8.80 3.67 -15.88
CA GLU A 195 8.03 4.89 -16.13
C GLU A 195 8.21 5.43 -17.55
N GLN A 196 9.36 5.19 -18.18
CA GLN A 196 9.60 5.55 -19.59
C GLN A 196 8.94 4.56 -20.57
N GLU A 197 8.90 3.28 -20.23
CA GLU A 197 8.33 2.21 -21.08
C GLU A 197 6.78 2.23 -21.09
N HIS A 198 6.13 2.91 -20.15
CA HIS A 198 4.68 2.88 -19.97
C HIS A 198 4.03 4.29 -20.02
N ARG A 199 4.77 5.29 -20.51
CA ARG A 199 4.22 6.60 -20.91
C ARG A 199 3.71 6.55 -22.35
#